data_caada7a303a0734e3ba8337b0ee82b65
#
_entry.id   caada7a303a0734e3ba8337b0ee82b65
#
_cell.length_a   1.000
_cell.length_b   1.000
_cell.length_c   1.000
_cell.angle_alpha   90.00
_cell.angle_beta   90.00
_cell.angle_gamma   90.00
#
_symmetry.space_group_name_H-M   'P 1'
#
loop_
_entity.id
_entity.type
_entity.pdbx_description
1 polymer ?
#
loop_
_entity_poly.entity_id
_entity_poly.type
_entity_poly.pdbx_seq_one_letter_code
_entity_poly.pdbx_strand_id
1 'polypeptide(L)'
;MFKVMFICHGNICSSPMAEFILKKMVCERGIEKDFYIASSATSREEIWGGRGNPVYPPAKRELAAHGISCEGKRAVQLTREDYEKYDYLLCMDGNNLRNAKRIVGQDRENKLRLLLSYADGGDIADPWYCGNYDRTYEDIVRGCEGFLRYLGYEK
;
A
#
# COMPACT_ATOMS: atom_id res chain seq x y z
N MET A 1 -15.16 -10.91 -0.22
CA MET A 1 -14.46 -9.63 0.03
C MET A 1 -12.95 -9.88 0.00
N PHE A 2 -12.25 -9.11 -0.79
CA PHE A 2 -10.79 -9.15 -0.83
C PHE A 2 -10.21 -8.22 0.23
N LYS A 3 -9.39 -8.76 1.10
CA LYS A 3 -8.71 -7.95 2.14
C LYS A 3 -7.28 -7.72 1.72
N VAL A 4 -6.95 -6.45 1.44
CA VAL A 4 -5.69 -6.04 0.84
C VAL A 4 -4.96 -5.08 1.77
N MET A 5 -3.68 -5.35 2.03
CA MET A 5 -2.85 -4.45 2.81
C MET A 5 -1.61 -4.06 2.01
N PHE A 6 -1.38 -2.76 1.90
CA PHE A 6 -0.15 -2.25 1.30
C PHE A 6 0.89 -2.01 2.38
N ILE A 7 2.15 -2.31 2.08
CA ILE A 7 3.23 -2.29 3.06
C ILE A 7 4.42 -1.50 2.55
N CYS A 8 4.90 -0.55 3.36
CA CYS A 8 6.17 0.12 3.11
C CYS A 8 6.93 0.28 4.43
N HIS A 9 8.05 1.01 4.40
CA HIS A 9 8.89 1.14 5.58
C HIS A 9 8.20 1.88 6.73
N GLY A 10 7.74 3.11 6.48
CA GLY A 10 7.21 3.99 7.53
C GLY A 10 5.70 4.15 7.57
N ASN A 11 5.01 3.75 6.52
CA ASN A 11 3.56 3.91 6.39
C ASN A 11 3.10 5.37 6.47
N ILE A 12 3.90 6.27 5.92
CA ILE A 12 3.55 7.70 5.82
C ILE A 12 3.64 8.24 4.39
N CYS A 13 4.18 7.50 3.44
CA CYS A 13 4.32 7.93 2.04
C CYS A 13 3.67 6.94 1.08
N SER A 14 4.45 5.99 0.54
CA SER A 14 3.98 5.15 -0.57
C SER A 14 2.84 4.19 -0.21
N SER A 15 2.89 3.53 0.93
CA SER A 15 1.81 2.58 1.26
C SER A 15 0.48 3.26 1.55
N PRO A 16 0.42 4.40 2.29
CA PRO A 16 -0.86 5.09 2.38
C PRO A 16 -1.32 5.68 1.05
N MET A 17 -0.39 6.12 0.19
CA MET A 17 -0.79 6.53 -1.16
C MET A 17 -1.49 5.38 -1.88
N ALA A 18 -0.90 4.19 -1.84
CA ALA A 18 -1.48 3.00 -2.49
C ALA A 18 -2.86 2.65 -1.91
N GLU A 19 -2.98 2.72 -0.60
CA GLU A 19 -4.26 2.45 0.06
C GLU A 19 -5.37 3.36 -0.49
N PHE A 20 -5.12 4.67 -0.53
CA PHE A 20 -6.16 5.62 -0.94
C PHE A 20 -6.37 5.67 -2.45
N ILE A 21 -5.33 5.39 -3.24
CA ILE A 21 -5.47 5.26 -4.69
C ILE A 21 -6.37 4.07 -5.02
N LEU A 22 -6.12 2.89 -4.41
CA LEU A 22 -6.96 1.73 -4.69
C LEU A 22 -8.38 1.95 -4.19
N LYS A 23 -8.56 2.59 -3.04
CA LYS A 23 -9.90 2.92 -2.53
C LYS A 23 -10.67 3.79 -3.52
N LYS A 24 -10.01 4.78 -4.12
CA LYS A 24 -10.65 5.62 -5.12
C LYS A 24 -11.00 4.82 -6.37
N MET A 25 -10.08 3.99 -6.85
CA MET A 25 -10.30 3.19 -8.07
C MET A 25 -11.50 2.25 -7.92
N VAL A 26 -11.60 1.54 -6.81
CA VAL A 26 -12.71 0.60 -6.60
C VAL A 26 -14.03 1.35 -6.42
N CYS A 27 -13.99 2.53 -5.80
CA CYS A 27 -15.18 3.37 -5.65
C CYS A 27 -15.68 3.86 -7.00
N GLU A 28 -14.78 4.34 -7.85
CA GLU A 28 -15.13 4.82 -9.19
C GLU A 28 -15.70 3.72 -10.07
N ARG A 29 -15.30 2.47 -9.83
CA ARG A 29 -15.79 1.31 -10.59
C ARG A 29 -17.04 0.69 -9.97
N GLY A 30 -17.50 1.21 -8.82
CA GLY A 30 -18.68 0.68 -8.14
C GLY A 30 -18.49 -0.67 -7.48
N ILE A 31 -17.24 -1.04 -7.18
CA ILE A 31 -16.92 -2.34 -6.59
C ILE A 31 -16.32 -2.23 -5.19
N GLU A 32 -16.45 -1.08 -4.53
CA GLU A 32 -15.86 -0.85 -3.20
C GLU A 32 -16.33 -1.85 -2.15
N LYS A 33 -17.52 -2.42 -2.32
CA LYS A 33 -18.05 -3.41 -1.38
C LYS A 33 -17.30 -4.74 -1.40
N ASP A 34 -16.55 -4.98 -2.49
CA ASP A 34 -15.77 -6.22 -2.62
C ASP A 34 -14.42 -6.14 -1.94
N PHE A 35 -14.06 -4.98 -1.37
CA PHE A 35 -12.71 -4.74 -0.86
C PHE A 35 -12.68 -4.19 0.56
N TYR A 36 -11.70 -4.67 1.32
CA TYR A 36 -11.27 -4.06 2.57
C TYR A 36 -9.80 -3.71 2.39
N ILE A 37 -9.46 -2.42 2.41
CA ILE A 37 -8.13 -1.94 2.02
C ILE A 37 -7.49 -1.20 3.18
N ALA A 38 -6.22 -1.54 3.46
CA ALA A 38 -5.47 -0.92 4.55
C ALA A 38 -4.00 -0.79 4.16
N SER A 39 -3.20 -0.20 5.03
CA SER A 39 -1.76 -0.13 4.84
C SER A 39 -1.05 -0.15 6.19
N SER A 40 0.23 -0.58 6.21
CA SER A 40 1.01 -0.66 7.42
C SER A 40 2.51 -0.49 7.13
N ALA A 41 3.28 -0.39 8.22
CA ALA A 41 4.73 -0.18 8.17
C ALA A 41 5.47 -1.41 8.64
N THR A 42 6.64 -1.65 8.07
CA THR A 42 7.57 -2.65 8.61
C THR A 42 8.36 -2.09 9.79
N SER A 43 8.53 -0.77 9.88
CA SER A 43 9.29 -0.08 10.91
C SER A 43 8.36 0.64 11.89
N ARG A 44 8.85 0.88 13.10
CA ARG A 44 8.14 1.66 14.12
C ARG A 44 8.61 3.10 14.17
N GLU A 45 9.43 3.53 13.25
CA GLU A 45 10.03 4.88 13.27
C GLU A 45 8.99 6.00 13.32
N GLU A 46 7.83 5.79 12.70
CA GLU A 46 6.78 6.80 12.62
C GLU A 46 5.67 6.59 13.66
N ILE A 47 5.94 5.77 14.68
CA ILE A 47 4.95 5.45 15.72
C ILE A 47 5.53 5.75 17.10
N TRP A 48 4.87 6.66 17.83
CA TRP A 48 5.31 7.10 19.16
C TRP A 48 4.19 6.87 20.18
N GLY A 49 4.52 6.15 21.26
CA GLY A 49 3.55 5.91 22.33
C GLY A 49 2.26 5.26 21.83
N GLY A 50 2.38 4.37 20.85
CA GLY A 50 1.23 3.71 20.26
C GLY A 50 0.44 4.55 19.26
N ARG A 51 0.92 5.76 18.96
CA ARG A 51 0.25 6.65 18.00
C ARG A 51 1.13 6.89 16.79
N GLY A 52 0.60 6.60 15.61
CA GLY A 52 1.32 6.82 14.35
C GLY A 52 1.24 8.24 13.87
N ASN A 53 2.26 8.66 13.12
CA ASN A 53 2.29 9.94 12.45
C ASN A 53 1.29 9.95 11.28
N PRO A 54 0.76 11.12 10.92
CA PRO A 54 -0.10 11.25 9.75
C PRO A 54 0.69 11.10 8.46
N VAL A 55 -0.03 11.03 7.34
CA VAL A 55 0.60 10.96 6.02
C VAL A 55 1.52 12.17 5.83
N TYR A 56 2.73 11.92 5.32
CA TYR A 56 3.74 12.94 5.09
C TYR A 56 3.20 14.01 4.14
N PRO A 57 3.39 15.32 4.43
CA PRO A 57 2.76 16.38 3.65
C PRO A 57 2.93 16.31 2.13
N PRO A 58 4.12 16.03 1.57
CA PRO A 58 4.22 15.90 0.11
C PRO A 58 3.36 14.78 -0.48
N ALA A 59 3.24 13.64 0.22
CA ALA A 59 2.38 12.54 -0.22
C ALA A 59 0.91 12.95 -0.16
N LYS A 60 0.54 13.63 0.91
CA LYS A 60 -0.82 14.15 1.07
C LYS A 60 -1.16 15.14 -0.04
N ARG A 61 -0.22 16.04 -0.39
CA ARG A 61 -0.42 16.99 -1.47
C ARG A 61 -0.57 16.31 -2.82
N GLU A 62 0.22 15.26 -3.07
CA GLU A 62 0.13 14.50 -4.32
C GLU A 62 -1.26 13.88 -4.46
N LEU A 63 -1.77 13.24 -3.39
CA LEU A 63 -3.11 12.66 -3.40
C LEU A 63 -4.17 13.74 -3.63
N ALA A 64 -4.05 14.87 -2.93
CA ALA A 64 -5.00 15.97 -3.05
C ALA A 64 -5.05 16.53 -4.48
N ALA A 65 -3.91 16.57 -5.18
CA ALA A 65 -3.85 17.03 -6.57
C ALA A 65 -4.69 16.15 -7.49
N HIS A 66 -4.95 14.90 -7.08
CA HIS A 66 -5.79 13.97 -7.82
C HIS A 66 -7.18 13.81 -7.21
N GLY A 67 -7.57 14.72 -6.31
CA GLY A 67 -8.89 14.69 -5.67
C GLY A 67 -9.06 13.62 -4.61
N ILE A 68 -7.96 13.14 -4.03
CA ILE A 68 -8.00 12.07 -3.03
C ILE A 68 -7.68 12.63 -1.64
N SER A 69 -8.56 12.37 -0.66
CA SER A 69 -8.31 12.71 0.74
C SER A 69 -7.75 11.49 1.46
N CYS A 70 -6.74 11.71 2.29
CA CYS A 70 -6.20 10.68 3.19
C CYS A 70 -6.40 11.08 4.65
N GLU A 71 -7.39 11.90 4.92
CA GLU A 71 -7.67 12.44 6.24
C GLU A 71 -7.86 11.33 7.26
N GLY A 72 -7.23 11.49 8.42
CA GLY A 72 -7.34 10.53 9.51
C GLY A 72 -6.40 9.34 9.46
N LYS A 73 -5.70 9.13 8.35
CA LYS A 73 -4.76 8.03 8.25
C LYS A 73 -3.52 8.31 9.08
N ARG A 74 -3.13 7.33 9.88
CA ARG A 74 -1.91 7.37 10.68
C ARG A 74 -1.14 6.07 10.48
N ALA A 75 0.18 6.14 10.63
CA ALA A 75 1.04 4.96 10.48
C ALA A 75 0.64 3.88 11.49
N VAL A 76 0.57 2.64 11.04
CA VAL A 76 0.34 1.47 11.89
C VAL A 76 1.39 0.41 11.57
N GLN A 77 1.75 -0.38 12.58
CA GLN A 77 2.76 -1.42 12.44
C GLN A 77 2.15 -2.69 11.85
N LEU A 78 2.85 -3.27 10.87
CA LEU A 78 2.52 -4.61 10.38
C LEU A 78 2.76 -5.61 11.52
N THR A 79 1.82 -6.51 11.74
CA THR A 79 1.93 -7.53 12.77
C THR A 79 1.86 -8.92 12.15
N ARG A 80 2.28 -9.92 12.91
CA ARG A 80 2.23 -11.31 12.47
C ARG A 80 0.79 -11.75 12.19
N GLU A 81 -0.15 -11.28 13.00
CA GLU A 81 -1.58 -11.59 12.87
C GLU A 81 -2.17 -11.08 11.55
N ASP A 82 -1.59 -10.04 10.97
CA ASP A 82 -2.08 -9.51 9.69
C ASP A 82 -1.99 -10.55 8.57
N TYR A 83 -1.06 -11.50 8.67
CA TYR A 83 -0.93 -12.53 7.66
C TYR A 83 -2.21 -13.36 7.50
N GLU A 84 -2.84 -13.72 8.62
CA GLU A 84 -4.09 -14.48 8.58
C GLU A 84 -5.28 -13.62 8.20
N LYS A 85 -5.23 -12.33 8.58
CA LYS A 85 -6.35 -11.42 8.39
C LYS A 85 -6.52 -10.95 6.94
N TYR A 86 -5.42 -10.77 6.22
CA TYR A 86 -5.45 -10.23 4.85
C TYR A 86 -5.20 -11.32 3.82
N ASP A 87 -5.82 -11.13 2.64
CA ASP A 87 -5.65 -12.06 1.52
C ASP A 87 -4.41 -11.70 0.70
N TYR A 88 -4.10 -10.42 0.61
CA TYR A 88 -2.98 -9.88 -0.17
C TYR A 88 -2.19 -8.90 0.67
N LEU A 89 -0.88 -9.12 0.74
CA LEU A 89 0.06 -8.24 1.43
C LEU A 89 1.01 -7.70 0.36
N LEU A 90 0.73 -6.49 -0.12
CA LEU A 90 1.40 -5.92 -1.28
C LEU A 90 2.45 -4.91 -0.86
N CYS A 91 3.70 -5.24 -1.14
CA CYS A 91 4.85 -4.43 -0.75
C CYS A 91 5.27 -3.51 -1.87
N MET A 92 5.79 -2.34 -1.51
CA MET A 92 6.19 -1.33 -2.49
C MET A 92 7.50 -1.69 -3.18
N ASP A 93 8.46 -2.23 -2.42
CA ASP A 93 9.77 -2.60 -2.97
C ASP A 93 10.33 -3.87 -2.30
N GLY A 94 11.49 -4.33 -2.81
CA GLY A 94 12.13 -5.54 -2.30
C GLY A 94 12.56 -5.46 -0.84
N ASN A 95 12.95 -4.27 -0.36
CA ASN A 95 13.29 -4.10 1.06
C ASN A 95 12.06 -4.30 1.93
N ASN A 96 10.92 -3.75 1.53
CA ASN A 96 9.66 -3.94 2.26
C ASN A 96 9.28 -5.42 2.28
N LEU A 97 9.46 -6.11 1.17
CA LEU A 97 9.14 -7.52 1.07
C LEU A 97 9.99 -8.36 2.03
N ARG A 98 11.30 -8.13 2.06
CA ARG A 98 12.19 -8.83 2.97
C ARG A 98 11.83 -8.58 4.43
N ASN A 99 11.58 -7.32 4.78
CA ASN A 99 11.27 -6.95 6.16
C ASN A 99 9.88 -7.46 6.57
N ALA A 100 8.92 -7.46 5.66
CA ALA A 100 7.59 -8.02 5.94
C ALA A 100 7.68 -9.52 6.23
N LYS A 101 8.50 -10.25 5.47
CA LYS A 101 8.70 -11.70 5.70
C LYS A 101 9.26 -11.98 7.10
N ARG A 102 10.14 -11.12 7.59
CA ARG A 102 10.69 -11.28 8.95
C ARG A 102 9.61 -11.10 10.02
N ILE A 103 8.63 -10.24 9.75
CA ILE A 103 7.56 -9.94 10.70
C ILE A 103 6.49 -11.03 10.70
N VAL A 104 5.99 -11.39 9.52
CA VAL A 104 4.88 -12.34 9.41
C VAL A 104 5.31 -13.80 9.42
N GLY A 105 6.59 -14.08 9.18
CA GLY A 105 7.12 -15.42 9.15
C GLY A 105 6.99 -16.05 7.77
N GLN A 106 6.81 -17.36 7.74
CA GLN A 106 6.76 -18.13 6.50
C GLN A 106 5.51 -17.80 5.67
N ASP A 107 5.71 -17.43 4.40
CA ASP A 107 4.63 -17.09 3.49
C ASP A 107 4.08 -18.36 2.81
N ARG A 108 3.36 -19.17 3.56
CA ARG A 108 2.84 -20.47 3.10
C ARG A 108 1.77 -20.34 2.03
N GLU A 109 1.00 -19.25 2.06
CA GLU A 109 -0.12 -19.04 1.16
C GLU A 109 0.20 -18.07 0.04
N ASN A 110 1.48 -17.67 -0.09
CA ASN A 110 1.96 -16.82 -1.16
C ASN A 110 1.23 -15.47 -1.21
N LYS A 111 1.00 -14.88 -0.04
CA LYS A 111 0.29 -13.59 0.11
C LYS A 111 1.18 -12.38 -0.10
N LEU A 112 2.49 -12.51 0.20
CA LEU A 112 3.44 -11.41 0.09
C LEU A 112 3.95 -11.26 -1.33
N ARG A 113 3.67 -10.11 -1.95
CA ARG A 113 4.10 -9.84 -3.32
C ARG A 113 4.44 -8.36 -3.49
N LEU A 114 5.22 -8.06 -4.51
CA LEU A 114 5.43 -6.67 -4.92
C LEU A 114 4.19 -6.19 -5.67
N LEU A 115 3.76 -4.97 -5.39
CA LEU A 115 2.61 -4.40 -6.11
C LEU A 115 2.84 -4.41 -7.63
N LEU A 116 4.04 -4.02 -8.08
CA LEU A 116 4.34 -3.98 -9.50
C LEU A 116 4.47 -5.36 -10.15
N SER A 117 4.46 -6.46 -9.37
CA SER A 117 4.43 -7.80 -9.97
C SER A 117 3.15 -8.05 -10.78
N TYR A 118 2.11 -7.26 -10.54
CA TYR A 118 0.85 -7.33 -11.30
C TYR A 118 0.88 -6.46 -12.56
N ALA A 119 1.96 -5.74 -12.80
CA ALA A 119 2.16 -4.90 -13.96
C ALA A 119 3.44 -5.32 -14.67
N ASP A 120 4.41 -4.45 -14.74
CA ASP A 120 5.67 -4.70 -15.45
C ASP A 120 6.82 -5.13 -14.53
N GLY A 121 6.55 -5.36 -13.25
CA GLY A 121 7.54 -5.80 -12.28
C GLY A 121 8.37 -4.67 -11.71
N GLY A 122 9.25 -5.03 -10.77
CA GLY A 122 10.17 -4.08 -10.17
C GLY A 122 9.64 -3.42 -8.91
N ASP A 123 10.37 -2.41 -8.47
CA ASP A 123 10.09 -1.67 -7.25
C ASP A 123 9.44 -0.33 -7.55
N ILE A 124 8.55 0.09 -6.65
CA ILE A 124 8.09 1.47 -6.63
C ILE A 124 9.12 2.25 -5.83
N ALA A 125 9.74 3.25 -6.46
CA ALA A 125 10.76 4.05 -5.80
C ALA A 125 10.18 4.74 -4.58
N ASP A 126 10.93 4.70 -3.46
CA ASP A 126 10.51 5.36 -2.24
C ASP A 126 10.62 6.88 -2.45
N PRO A 127 9.49 7.60 -2.42
CA PRO A 127 9.50 9.04 -2.70
C PRO A 127 10.23 9.86 -1.63
N TRP A 128 10.42 9.28 -0.44
CA TRP A 128 11.22 9.90 0.61
C TRP A 128 12.65 10.18 0.13
N TYR A 129 13.21 9.25 -0.67
CA TYR A 129 14.58 9.37 -1.17
C TYR A 129 14.67 10.05 -2.52
N CYS A 130 13.76 9.75 -3.45
CA CYS A 130 13.84 10.31 -4.81
C CYS A 130 13.13 11.65 -4.96
N GLY A 131 12.22 11.99 -4.04
CA GLY A 131 11.49 13.25 -4.08
C GLY A 131 10.44 13.37 -5.17
N ASN A 132 10.23 12.33 -5.97
CA ASN A 132 9.31 12.37 -7.11
C ASN A 132 7.99 11.68 -6.79
N TYR A 133 7.06 12.41 -6.18
CA TYR A 133 5.77 11.86 -5.79
C TYR A 133 4.84 11.63 -6.97
N ASP A 134 4.98 12.38 -8.04
CA ASP A 134 4.22 12.16 -9.28
C ASP A 134 4.51 10.79 -9.85
N ARG A 135 5.78 10.43 -9.92
CA ARG A 135 6.19 9.13 -10.43
C ARG A 135 5.70 8.00 -9.54
N THR A 136 5.81 8.19 -8.23
CA THR A 136 5.28 7.20 -7.27
C THR A 136 3.80 7.00 -7.46
N TYR A 137 3.05 8.08 -7.63
CA TYR A 137 1.62 8.02 -7.89
C TYR A 137 1.32 7.21 -9.17
N GLU A 138 1.99 7.52 -10.26
CA GLU A 138 1.79 6.84 -11.54
C GLU A 138 2.12 5.35 -11.45
N ASP A 139 3.22 5.01 -10.79
CA ASP A 139 3.64 3.62 -10.62
C ASP A 139 2.61 2.84 -9.78
N ILE A 140 2.09 3.46 -8.73
CA ILE A 140 1.06 2.84 -7.89
C ILE A 140 -0.22 2.60 -8.67
N VAL A 141 -0.67 3.59 -9.47
CA VAL A 141 -1.86 3.44 -10.32
C VAL A 141 -1.67 2.25 -11.26
N ARG A 142 -0.51 2.16 -11.90
CA ARG A 142 -0.21 1.06 -12.82
C ARG A 142 -0.26 -0.30 -12.14
N GLY A 143 0.33 -0.38 -10.93
CA GLY A 143 0.29 -1.60 -10.14
C GLY A 143 -1.11 -1.98 -9.70
N CYS A 144 -1.90 -1.00 -9.26
CA CYS A 144 -3.27 -1.23 -8.82
C CYS A 144 -4.16 -1.64 -9.99
N GLU A 145 -3.99 -1.04 -11.17
CA GLU A 145 -4.73 -1.46 -12.36
C GLU A 145 -4.43 -2.91 -12.72
N GLY A 146 -3.15 -3.29 -12.68
CA GLY A 146 -2.75 -4.67 -12.93
C GLY A 146 -3.31 -5.64 -11.89
N PHE A 147 -3.32 -5.23 -10.64
CA PHE A 147 -3.88 -6.03 -9.55
C PHE A 147 -5.38 -6.27 -9.75
N LEU A 148 -6.13 -5.24 -10.10
CA LEU A 148 -7.56 -5.38 -10.36
C LEU A 148 -7.83 -6.30 -11.55
N ARG A 149 -7.02 -6.22 -12.62
CA ARG A 149 -7.14 -7.15 -13.75
C ARG A 149 -6.87 -8.59 -13.30
N TYR A 150 -5.84 -8.78 -12.47
CA TYR A 150 -5.51 -10.09 -11.92
C TYR A 150 -6.70 -10.70 -11.16
N LEU A 151 -7.44 -9.87 -10.44
CA LEU A 151 -8.61 -10.30 -9.67
C LEU A 151 -9.84 -10.52 -10.54
N GLY A 152 -9.78 -10.18 -11.83
CA GLY A 152 -10.89 -10.36 -12.75
C GLY A 152 -11.73 -9.12 -13.00
N TYR A 153 -11.31 -7.97 -12.49
CA TYR A 153 -12.02 -6.71 -12.72
C TYR A 153 -11.43 -6.01 -13.94
N GLU A 154 -11.93 -6.30 -15.08
CA GLU A 154 -11.53 -5.60 -16.31
C GLU A 154 -12.41 -4.38 -16.52
N LYS A 155 -11.81 -3.38 -17.13
CA LYS A 155 -12.50 -2.13 -17.38
C LYS A 155 -13.37 -2.23 -18.62
#